data_2126bef927606f04f6ecac4fbd1d42ba
#
_entry.id   2126bef927606f04f6ecac4fbd1d42ba
#
_cell.length_a   1.000
_cell.length_b   1.000
_cell.length_c   1.000
_cell.angle_alpha   90.00
_cell.angle_beta   90.00
_cell.angle_gamma   90.00
#
_symmetry.space_group_name_H-M   'P 1'
#
loop_
_entity.id
_entity.type
_entity.pdbx_description
1 polymer ?
#
loop_
_entity_poly.entity_id
_entity_poly.type
_entity_poly.pdbx_seq_one_letter_code
_entity_poly.pdbx_strand_id
1 'polypeptide(L)'
;MTEFGVGTYIRNVVRTLARLDRDGEYFLVGSPAKVAEFGALPPNFHMVSLNESDNTLKGMLAFRTIVKRLACDVVHIPHLFWIPRGLDCPYVLTVHDLLEHMYGSRDASSLRRSLHFYLTRRVLRKAARVIAVSQFTKNEIEKLLAISDERIEVVYNAIDERFLHGHATDADRDLIAQRYLVNYPFILYAGAIRPHKNVVRIIEAFSALKSELLKEQQFPDLKLIIIGDDLSSHPRLRRTVVRSCVQHDVRFLGFVPIDVLRIFYDVAKVFVFPSLYEGFGLPPLEAMAHGTPVVTSNTSSLPEVAGNAALLVNPENVFEIQRGLQRALLDPALRAQMKQRGYEQAQRFSWTASVSRILEIYREVAGDRVSRGAAAD
;
A
#
# COMPACT_ATOMS: atom_id res chain seq x y z
N MET A 1 -13.90 6.10 -5.02
CA MET A 1 -12.55 5.80 -5.50
C MET A 1 -11.67 5.44 -4.34
N THR A 2 -11.15 4.25 -4.41
CA THR A 2 -9.96 3.69 -3.83
C THR A 2 -9.61 4.17 -2.42
N GLU A 3 -10.24 3.55 -1.44
CA GLU A 3 -9.80 3.61 -0.04
C GLU A 3 -8.45 2.90 0.17
N PHE A 4 -7.81 2.37 -0.89
CA PHE A 4 -6.59 1.59 -0.84
C PHE A 4 -5.46 2.22 -1.67
N GLY A 5 -4.22 2.05 -1.25
CA GLY A 5 -3.03 2.43 -1.99
C GLY A 5 -2.75 3.94 -2.01
N VAL A 6 -2.52 4.49 -3.21
CA VAL A 6 -2.12 5.89 -3.42
C VAL A 6 -3.10 6.91 -2.83
N GLY A 7 -4.40 6.64 -2.89
CA GLY A 7 -5.44 7.51 -2.31
C GLY A 7 -5.29 7.63 -0.78
N THR A 8 -5.01 6.51 -0.10
CA THR A 8 -4.74 6.48 1.34
C THR A 8 -3.45 7.25 1.68
N TYR A 9 -2.38 7.08 0.88
CA TYR A 9 -1.15 7.85 1.03
C TYR A 9 -1.40 9.36 0.97
N ILE A 10 -2.03 9.84 -0.11
CA ILE A 10 -2.30 11.27 -0.30
C ILE A 10 -3.14 11.82 0.85
N ARG A 11 -4.18 11.10 1.26
CA ARG A 11 -5.06 11.51 2.36
C ARG A 11 -4.29 11.68 3.66
N ASN A 12 -3.46 10.71 4.03
CA ASN A 12 -2.68 10.76 5.26
C ASN A 12 -1.58 11.84 5.22
N VAL A 13 -0.90 12.01 4.08
CA VAL A 13 0.07 13.10 3.90
C VAL A 13 -0.60 14.45 4.08
N VAL A 14 -1.71 14.73 3.38
CA VAL A 14 -2.41 16.03 3.46
C VAL A 14 -2.93 16.28 4.88
N ARG A 15 -3.60 15.32 5.51
CA ARG A 15 -4.11 15.49 6.88
C ARG A 15 -3.01 15.72 7.91
N THR A 16 -1.88 15.04 7.73
CA THR A 16 -0.76 15.18 8.66
C THR A 16 -0.03 16.51 8.43
N LEU A 17 0.18 16.95 7.17
CA LEU A 17 0.68 18.28 6.86
C LEU A 17 -0.21 19.36 7.47
N ALA A 18 -1.53 19.23 7.35
CA ALA A 18 -2.50 20.17 7.93
C ALA A 18 -2.43 20.27 9.46
N ARG A 19 -1.89 19.26 10.14
CA ARG A 19 -1.63 19.27 11.59
C ARG A 19 -0.26 19.85 11.94
N LEU A 20 0.76 19.56 11.13
CA LEU A 20 2.15 19.88 11.45
C LEU A 20 2.60 21.28 11.00
N ASP A 21 2.07 21.78 9.90
CA ASP A 21 2.53 23.04 9.30
C ASP A 21 1.38 24.04 9.13
N ARG A 22 1.58 25.23 9.72
CA ARG A 22 0.65 26.36 9.66
C ARG A 22 1.19 27.54 8.88
N ASP A 23 2.48 27.50 8.55
CA ASP A 23 3.20 28.62 7.94
C ASP A 23 3.26 28.50 6.42
N GLY A 24 3.32 27.28 5.90
CA GLY A 24 3.32 27.01 4.46
C GLY A 24 1.94 27.11 3.82
N GLU A 25 1.87 27.62 2.59
CA GLU A 25 0.66 27.68 1.77
C GLU A 25 0.58 26.44 0.85
N TYR A 26 -0.53 25.70 0.93
CA TYR A 26 -0.71 24.44 0.22
C TYR A 26 -1.85 24.49 -0.80
N PHE A 27 -1.57 24.11 -2.03
CA PHE A 27 -2.54 24.05 -3.12
C PHE A 27 -2.81 22.59 -3.53
N LEU A 28 -3.99 22.08 -3.21
CA LEU A 28 -4.42 20.73 -3.58
C LEU A 28 -5.06 20.77 -4.96
N VAL A 29 -4.33 20.29 -5.97
CA VAL A 29 -4.80 20.29 -7.35
C VAL A 29 -5.37 18.93 -7.73
N GLY A 30 -6.63 18.88 -8.11
CA GLY A 30 -7.30 17.64 -8.50
C GLY A 30 -8.74 17.83 -8.96
N SER A 31 -9.42 16.73 -9.30
CA SER A 31 -10.85 16.81 -9.62
C SER A 31 -11.67 17.24 -8.40
N PRO A 32 -12.71 18.07 -8.58
CA PRO A 32 -13.51 18.60 -7.46
C PRO A 32 -14.00 17.52 -6.50
N ALA A 33 -14.46 16.37 -7.02
CA ALA A 33 -14.93 15.27 -6.20
C ALA A 33 -13.83 14.68 -5.30
N LYS A 34 -12.60 14.55 -5.82
CA LYS A 34 -11.46 14.02 -5.04
C LYS A 34 -10.98 15.01 -3.98
N VAL A 35 -10.97 16.28 -4.32
CA VAL A 35 -10.52 17.33 -3.41
C VAL A 35 -11.53 17.51 -2.26
N ALA A 36 -12.84 17.38 -2.53
CA ALA A 36 -13.89 17.42 -1.52
C ALA A 36 -13.81 16.29 -0.48
N GLU A 37 -13.17 15.16 -0.79
CA GLU A 37 -12.98 14.04 0.15
C GLU A 37 -12.11 14.41 1.38
N PHE A 38 -11.32 15.48 1.30
CA PHE A 38 -10.49 15.92 2.43
C PHE A 38 -11.30 16.57 3.55
N GLY A 39 -12.50 17.07 3.26
CA GLY A 39 -13.33 17.80 4.22
C GLY A 39 -12.76 19.18 4.59
N ALA A 40 -13.00 19.63 5.81
CA ALA A 40 -12.49 20.91 6.30
C ALA A 40 -10.98 20.82 6.57
N LEU A 41 -10.20 21.65 5.88
CA LEU A 41 -8.76 21.82 6.08
C LEU A 41 -8.48 23.23 6.67
N PRO A 42 -7.30 23.45 7.27
CA PRO A 42 -6.90 24.76 7.75
C PRO A 42 -6.89 25.83 6.65
N PRO A 43 -6.94 27.14 7.00
CA PRO A 43 -7.03 28.23 6.02
C PRO A 43 -5.85 28.31 5.02
N ASN A 44 -4.69 27.78 5.39
CA ASN A 44 -3.49 27.73 4.55
C ASN A 44 -3.53 26.57 3.51
N PHE A 45 -4.66 25.85 3.40
CA PHE A 45 -4.88 24.83 2.39
C PHE A 45 -5.96 25.27 1.39
N HIS A 46 -5.58 25.37 0.12
CA HIS A 46 -6.43 25.87 -0.96
C HIS A 46 -6.76 24.74 -1.95
N MET A 47 -8.03 24.61 -2.28
CA MET A 47 -8.51 23.62 -3.22
C MET A 47 -8.53 24.20 -4.65
N VAL A 48 -7.80 23.61 -5.58
CA VAL A 48 -7.74 24.04 -6.98
C VAL A 48 -8.25 22.94 -7.88
N SER A 49 -9.36 23.21 -8.55
CA SER A 49 -10.01 22.26 -9.46
C SER A 49 -9.24 22.08 -10.75
N LEU A 50 -9.00 20.81 -11.11
CA LEU A 50 -8.53 20.37 -12.41
C LEU A 50 -9.57 19.39 -12.97
N ASN A 51 -10.34 19.84 -13.96
CA ASN A 51 -11.45 19.06 -14.54
C ASN A 51 -11.00 18.09 -15.64
N GLU A 52 -9.87 18.35 -16.24
CA GLU A 52 -9.28 17.48 -17.25
C GLU A 52 -8.67 16.24 -16.64
N SER A 53 -8.73 15.13 -17.38
CA SER A 53 -8.05 13.89 -16.96
C SER A 53 -6.53 14.11 -16.95
N ASP A 54 -5.90 13.72 -15.87
CA ASP A 54 -4.46 13.77 -15.62
C ASP A 54 -3.63 12.97 -16.64
N ASN A 55 -4.25 11.97 -17.30
CA ASN A 55 -3.61 11.11 -18.32
C ASN A 55 -3.72 11.67 -19.75
N THR A 56 -4.24 12.88 -19.93
CA THR A 56 -4.39 13.50 -21.23
C THR A 56 -3.40 14.64 -21.44
N LEU A 57 -3.02 14.90 -22.70
CA LEU A 57 -2.16 16.05 -23.03
C LEU A 57 -2.81 17.38 -22.59
N LYS A 58 -4.14 17.48 -22.72
CA LYS A 58 -4.90 18.65 -22.28
C LYS A 58 -4.82 18.84 -20.77
N GLY A 59 -4.96 17.77 -19.98
CA GLY A 59 -4.82 17.80 -18.53
C GLY A 59 -3.40 18.19 -18.10
N MET A 60 -2.37 17.67 -18.77
CA MET A 60 -0.98 18.06 -18.50
C MET A 60 -0.72 19.56 -18.77
N LEU A 61 -1.26 20.12 -19.84
CA LEU A 61 -1.13 21.55 -20.16
C LEU A 61 -1.92 22.41 -19.16
N ALA A 62 -3.13 22.01 -18.79
CA ALA A 62 -3.94 22.69 -17.80
C ALA A 62 -3.24 22.74 -16.44
N PHE A 63 -2.68 21.60 -15.99
CA PHE A 63 -1.91 21.56 -14.76
C PHE A 63 -0.68 22.47 -14.79
N ARG A 64 0.10 22.44 -15.86
CA ARG A 64 1.24 23.35 -16.03
C ARG A 64 0.81 24.82 -15.91
N THR A 65 -0.30 25.18 -16.52
CA THR A 65 -0.86 26.55 -16.44
C THR A 65 -1.25 26.91 -15.01
N ILE A 66 -1.87 25.97 -14.28
CA ILE A 66 -2.21 26.14 -12.85
C ILE A 66 -0.94 26.36 -12.02
N VAL A 67 0.06 25.49 -12.13
CA VAL A 67 1.33 25.61 -11.38
C VAL A 67 2.02 26.94 -11.66
N LYS A 68 2.07 27.37 -12.93
CA LYS A 68 2.65 28.67 -13.30
C LYS A 68 1.90 29.85 -12.66
N ARG A 69 0.56 29.82 -12.64
CA ARG A 69 -0.27 30.86 -12.02
C ARG A 69 -0.12 30.91 -10.53
N LEU A 70 0.01 29.77 -9.87
CA LEU A 70 0.18 29.68 -8.40
C LEU A 70 1.57 30.09 -7.92
N ALA A 71 2.55 30.13 -8.83
CA ALA A 71 3.95 30.48 -8.54
C ALA A 71 4.55 29.70 -7.36
N CYS A 72 4.20 28.42 -7.25
CA CYS A 72 4.65 27.56 -6.14
C CYS A 72 6.19 27.42 -6.10
N ASP A 73 6.75 27.31 -4.91
CA ASP A 73 8.18 27.05 -4.70
C ASP A 73 8.54 25.60 -5.01
N VAL A 74 7.64 24.68 -4.71
CA VAL A 74 7.79 23.24 -4.96
C VAL A 74 6.46 22.61 -5.35
N VAL A 75 6.50 21.59 -6.21
CA VAL A 75 5.35 20.75 -6.55
C VAL A 75 5.60 19.34 -6.08
N HIS A 76 4.70 18.76 -5.29
CA HIS A 76 4.76 17.34 -4.98
C HIS A 76 3.82 16.53 -5.89
N ILE A 77 4.37 15.56 -6.58
CA ILE A 77 3.66 14.60 -7.43
C ILE A 77 3.62 13.28 -6.67
N PRO A 78 2.45 12.90 -6.10
CA PRO A 78 2.38 11.78 -5.18
C PRO A 78 2.32 10.41 -5.86
N HIS A 79 2.41 10.37 -7.21
CA HIS A 79 2.32 9.12 -7.96
C HIS A 79 3.01 9.21 -9.32
N LEU A 80 3.70 8.13 -9.72
CA LEU A 80 4.53 8.07 -10.93
C LEU A 80 3.75 8.14 -12.25
N PHE A 81 2.46 7.80 -12.29
CA PHE A 81 1.64 7.86 -13.51
C PHE A 81 1.45 9.26 -14.06
N TRP A 82 1.64 10.25 -13.24
CA TRP A 82 1.47 11.62 -13.63
C TRP A 82 2.82 12.20 -14.05
N ILE A 83 3.01 12.33 -15.36
CA ILE A 83 4.26 12.80 -15.94
C ILE A 83 4.12 14.28 -16.27
N PRO A 84 4.61 15.21 -15.42
CA PRO A 84 4.61 16.62 -15.74
C PRO A 84 5.64 16.90 -16.85
N ARG A 85 5.20 17.46 -17.96
CA ARG A 85 6.09 17.97 -18.99
C ARG A 85 6.23 19.46 -18.88
N GLY A 86 7.50 19.95 -18.73
CA GLY A 86 7.81 21.38 -18.76
C GLY A 86 7.24 22.18 -17.60
N LEU A 87 7.31 21.64 -16.37
CA LEU A 87 7.09 22.45 -15.17
C LEU A 87 8.28 23.41 -15.00
N ASP A 88 7.97 24.67 -14.81
CA ASP A 88 8.96 25.73 -14.53
C ASP A 88 9.26 25.85 -13.01
N CYS A 89 8.79 24.89 -12.22
CA CYS A 89 8.92 24.76 -10.78
C CYS A 89 9.61 23.43 -10.45
N PRO A 90 10.55 23.38 -9.48
CA PRO A 90 11.12 22.14 -9.01
C PRO A 90 10.03 21.23 -8.43
N TYR A 91 10.18 19.92 -8.61
CA TYR A 91 9.20 18.99 -8.09
C TYR A 91 9.81 17.82 -7.34
N VAL A 92 9.08 17.37 -6.34
CA VAL A 92 9.29 16.14 -5.60
C VAL A 92 8.35 15.07 -6.15
N LEU A 93 8.83 13.85 -6.32
CA LEU A 93 8.06 12.75 -6.90
C LEU A 93 8.06 11.57 -5.94
N THR A 94 6.88 11.06 -5.54
CA THR A 94 6.79 9.81 -4.78
C THR A 94 6.59 8.62 -5.71
N VAL A 95 7.41 7.59 -5.49
CA VAL A 95 7.35 6.30 -6.19
C VAL A 95 6.87 5.24 -5.20
N HIS A 96 5.69 4.69 -5.44
CA HIS A 96 5.12 3.62 -4.61
C HIS A 96 5.65 2.26 -5.00
N ASP A 97 5.75 1.98 -6.29
CA ASP A 97 6.33 0.77 -6.87
C ASP A 97 6.70 0.99 -8.34
N LEU A 98 7.38 0.02 -8.91
CA LEU A 98 7.71 -0.04 -10.32
C LEU A 98 7.04 -1.23 -11.02
N LEU A 99 5.98 -1.80 -10.44
CA LEU A 99 5.32 -3.01 -10.92
C LEU A 99 4.86 -2.89 -12.37
N GLU A 100 4.23 -1.77 -12.72
CA GLU A 100 3.77 -1.55 -14.10
C GLU A 100 4.91 -1.41 -15.10
N HIS A 101 6.07 -0.93 -14.65
CA HIS A 101 7.28 -0.83 -15.47
C HIS A 101 7.92 -2.19 -15.70
N MET A 102 7.86 -3.09 -14.71
CA MET A 102 8.42 -4.43 -14.79
C MET A 102 7.49 -5.42 -15.49
N TYR A 103 6.20 -5.34 -15.22
CA TYR A 103 5.20 -6.31 -15.65
C TYR A 103 4.13 -5.71 -16.56
N GLY A 104 4.30 -4.44 -17.01
CA GLY A 104 3.34 -3.69 -17.82
C GLY A 104 2.73 -4.50 -18.95
N SER A 105 1.56 -4.15 -19.43
CA SER A 105 0.67 -5.01 -20.23
C SER A 105 1.45 -5.89 -21.20
N ARG A 106 1.32 -7.20 -21.07
CA ARG A 106 1.94 -8.21 -21.97
C ARG A 106 1.56 -7.96 -23.45
N ASP A 107 0.50 -7.20 -23.66
CA ASP A 107 -0.04 -6.85 -24.97
C ASP A 107 0.56 -5.54 -25.55
N ALA A 108 1.34 -4.79 -24.77
CA ALA A 108 2.00 -3.60 -25.28
C ALA A 108 3.21 -3.97 -26.16
N SER A 109 3.32 -3.37 -27.34
CA SER A 109 4.49 -3.55 -28.21
C SER A 109 5.78 -3.20 -27.47
N SER A 110 6.89 -3.86 -27.83
CA SER A 110 8.21 -3.60 -27.23
C SER A 110 8.60 -2.11 -27.31
N LEU A 111 8.24 -1.44 -28.40
CA LEU A 111 8.47 -0.02 -28.62
C LEU A 111 7.71 0.85 -27.61
N ARG A 112 6.45 0.53 -27.33
CA ARG A 112 5.63 1.25 -26.33
C ARG A 112 6.22 1.11 -24.93
N ARG A 113 6.69 -0.08 -24.57
CA ARG A 113 7.37 -0.32 -23.28
C ARG A 113 8.67 0.47 -23.16
N SER A 114 9.51 0.45 -24.21
CA SER A 114 10.76 1.21 -24.24
C SER A 114 10.53 2.71 -24.14
N LEU A 115 9.53 3.24 -24.84
CA LEU A 115 9.17 4.66 -24.76
C LEU A 115 8.65 5.04 -23.38
N HIS A 116 7.78 4.20 -22.77
CA HIS A 116 7.27 4.43 -21.42
C HIS A 116 8.42 4.43 -20.39
N PHE A 117 9.32 3.46 -20.47
CA PHE A 117 10.52 3.38 -19.62
C PHE A 117 11.42 4.61 -19.77
N TYR A 118 11.69 5.03 -21.02
CA TYR A 118 12.47 6.23 -21.28
C TYR A 118 11.83 7.48 -20.69
N LEU A 119 10.52 7.66 -20.85
CA LEU A 119 9.78 8.81 -20.33
C LEU A 119 9.79 8.82 -18.80
N THR A 120 9.58 7.67 -18.15
CA THR A 120 9.65 7.53 -16.70
C THR A 120 11.03 7.89 -16.16
N ARG A 121 12.08 7.34 -16.77
CA ARG A 121 13.47 7.65 -16.41
C ARG A 121 13.74 9.15 -16.55
N ARG A 122 13.25 9.78 -17.60
CA ARG A 122 13.41 11.23 -17.83
C ARG A 122 12.73 12.05 -16.74
N VAL A 123 11.52 11.67 -16.32
CA VAL A 123 10.78 12.35 -15.26
C VAL A 123 11.49 12.24 -13.94
N LEU A 124 11.89 11.05 -13.56
CA LEU A 124 12.66 10.80 -12.33
C LEU A 124 13.99 11.56 -12.30
N ARG A 125 14.71 11.61 -13.42
CA ARG A 125 15.96 12.36 -13.52
C ARG A 125 15.79 13.88 -13.43
N LYS A 126 14.62 14.40 -13.74
CA LYS A 126 14.31 15.83 -13.62
C LYS A 126 13.72 16.23 -12.27
N ALA A 127 13.27 15.27 -11.47
CA ALA A 127 12.81 15.54 -10.12
C ALA A 127 13.95 16.14 -9.28
N ALA A 128 13.64 17.17 -8.50
CA ALA A 128 14.59 17.73 -7.52
C ALA A 128 14.92 16.70 -6.44
N ARG A 129 13.89 15.98 -5.95
CA ARG A 129 14.00 14.83 -5.05
C ARG A 129 13.00 13.76 -5.47
N VAL A 130 13.35 12.50 -5.22
CA VAL A 130 12.48 11.33 -5.40
C VAL A 130 12.27 10.70 -4.03
N ILE A 131 11.03 10.51 -3.65
CA ILE A 131 10.65 9.79 -2.44
C ILE A 131 10.34 8.34 -2.82
N ALA A 132 11.08 7.40 -2.26
CA ALA A 132 10.80 5.98 -2.33
C ALA A 132 10.11 5.53 -1.04
N VAL A 133 9.03 4.76 -1.14
CA VAL A 133 8.24 4.35 0.05
C VAL A 133 8.88 3.21 0.84
N SER A 134 9.99 2.64 0.36
CA SER A 134 10.79 1.60 1.02
C SER A 134 12.23 1.59 0.48
N GLN A 135 13.13 0.96 1.22
CA GLN A 135 14.51 0.73 0.74
C GLN A 135 14.51 -0.18 -0.51
N PHE A 136 13.60 -1.15 -0.54
CA PHE A 136 13.41 -1.99 -1.72
C PHE A 136 13.07 -1.15 -2.95
N THR A 137 12.09 -0.24 -2.86
CA THR A 137 11.70 0.65 -3.97
C THR A 137 12.84 1.58 -4.37
N LYS A 138 13.63 2.11 -3.42
CA LYS A 138 14.83 2.89 -3.70
C LYS A 138 15.82 2.09 -4.53
N ASN A 139 16.17 0.89 -4.09
CA ASN A 139 17.11 0.00 -4.79
C ASN A 139 16.62 -0.35 -6.22
N GLU A 140 15.32 -0.51 -6.40
CA GLU A 140 14.69 -0.74 -7.71
C GLU A 140 14.85 0.47 -8.64
N ILE A 141 14.60 1.68 -8.14
CA ILE A 141 14.77 2.93 -8.89
C ILE A 141 16.23 3.07 -9.34
N GLU A 142 17.18 2.84 -8.45
CA GLU A 142 18.62 2.93 -8.74
C GLU A 142 19.02 1.94 -9.83
N LYS A 143 18.67 0.67 -9.66
CA LYS A 143 19.04 -0.42 -10.58
C LYS A 143 18.40 -0.27 -11.95
N LEU A 144 17.07 -0.03 -11.99
CA LEU A 144 16.33 -0.06 -13.25
C LEU A 144 16.43 1.26 -14.01
N LEU A 145 16.48 2.38 -13.31
CA LEU A 145 16.37 3.70 -13.92
C LEU A 145 17.69 4.48 -13.90
N ALA A 146 18.73 3.96 -13.24
CA ALA A 146 20.04 4.58 -13.10
C ALA A 146 19.93 6.05 -12.63
N ILE A 147 19.20 6.25 -11.52
CA ILE A 147 19.08 7.51 -10.81
C ILE A 147 20.09 7.49 -9.65
N SER A 148 20.75 8.62 -9.40
CA SER A 148 21.73 8.72 -8.31
C SER A 148 21.06 8.58 -6.95
N ASP A 149 21.69 7.83 -6.06
CA ASP A 149 21.29 7.59 -4.65
C ASP A 149 21.00 8.89 -3.88
N GLU A 150 21.83 9.91 -4.08
CA GLU A 150 21.74 11.21 -3.39
C GLU A 150 20.42 11.95 -3.61
N ARG A 151 19.68 11.61 -4.67
CA ARG A 151 18.39 12.23 -4.99
C ARG A 151 17.20 11.42 -4.55
N ILE A 152 17.42 10.21 -4.06
CA ILE A 152 16.35 9.30 -3.66
C ILE A 152 16.32 9.20 -2.14
N GLU A 153 15.26 9.68 -1.57
CA GLU A 153 15.00 9.63 -0.13
C GLU A 153 14.02 8.52 0.20
N VAL A 154 14.32 7.71 1.22
CA VAL A 154 13.36 6.71 1.70
C VAL A 154 12.47 7.36 2.76
N VAL A 155 11.17 7.45 2.46
CA VAL A 155 10.16 7.89 3.41
C VAL A 155 9.08 6.83 3.49
N TYR A 156 9.08 6.09 4.58
CA TYR A 156 8.16 4.98 4.77
C TYR A 156 6.70 5.43 4.82
N ASN A 157 5.81 4.59 4.31
CA ASN A 157 4.39 4.71 4.60
C ASN A 157 4.12 4.29 6.05
N ALA A 158 2.94 4.66 6.56
CA ALA A 158 2.43 4.20 7.83
C ALA A 158 0.99 3.70 7.68
N ILE A 159 0.50 3.01 8.69
CA ILE A 159 -0.90 2.59 8.73
C ILE A 159 -1.82 3.80 8.97
N ASP A 160 -3.02 3.72 8.43
CA ASP A 160 -4.06 4.74 8.68
C ASP A 160 -4.44 4.75 10.16
N GLU A 161 -4.59 5.95 10.74
CA GLU A 161 -4.92 6.12 12.17
C GLU A 161 -6.16 5.33 12.59
N ARG A 162 -7.10 5.08 11.67
CA ARG A 162 -8.30 4.28 11.92
C ARG A 162 -8.01 2.83 12.33
N PHE A 163 -6.86 2.28 11.96
CA PHE A 163 -6.40 0.96 12.41
C PHE A 163 -5.70 1.00 13.78
N LEU A 164 -5.41 2.18 14.32
CA LEU A 164 -4.77 2.34 15.63
C LEU A 164 -5.79 2.45 16.79
N HIS A 165 -7.08 2.52 16.49
CA HIS A 165 -8.13 2.75 17.48
C HIS A 165 -8.76 1.43 17.96
N GLY A 166 -8.34 1.00 19.16
CA GLY A 166 -9.01 -0.01 19.98
C GLY A 166 -9.08 -1.42 19.37
N HIS A 167 -9.24 -2.39 20.24
CA HIS A 167 -9.54 -3.78 19.84
C HIS A 167 -11.04 -3.99 19.66
N ALA A 168 -11.41 -5.04 18.91
CA ALA A 168 -12.79 -5.44 18.71
C ALA A 168 -13.49 -5.77 20.04
N THR A 169 -14.61 -5.11 20.27
CA THR A 169 -15.51 -5.39 21.40
C THR A 169 -16.35 -6.66 21.12
N ASP A 170 -17.08 -7.14 22.13
CA ASP A 170 -18.01 -8.26 21.92
C ASP A 170 -19.13 -7.87 20.91
N ALA A 171 -19.60 -6.62 20.95
CA ALA A 171 -20.57 -6.11 19.96
C ALA A 171 -20.01 -6.12 18.53
N ASP A 172 -18.71 -5.81 18.37
CA ASP A 172 -18.02 -5.90 17.07
C ASP A 172 -17.93 -7.35 16.57
N ARG A 173 -17.68 -8.31 17.49
CA ARG A 173 -17.67 -9.76 17.19
C ARG A 173 -19.07 -10.24 16.77
N ASP A 174 -20.10 -9.81 17.48
CA ASP A 174 -21.48 -10.10 17.14
C ASP A 174 -21.86 -9.53 15.78
N LEU A 175 -21.40 -8.33 15.45
CA LEU A 175 -21.62 -7.72 14.13
C LEU A 175 -21.08 -8.59 12.99
N ILE A 176 -19.85 -9.10 13.08
CA ILE A 176 -19.31 -9.98 12.02
C ILE A 176 -19.98 -11.35 12.04
N ALA A 177 -20.36 -11.87 13.21
CA ALA A 177 -21.08 -13.14 13.32
C ALA A 177 -22.46 -13.07 12.65
N GLN A 178 -23.19 -12.00 12.88
CA GLN A 178 -24.57 -11.85 12.35
C GLN A 178 -24.58 -11.37 10.89
N ARG A 179 -23.83 -10.31 10.58
CA ARG A 179 -23.88 -9.67 9.26
C ARG A 179 -23.08 -10.45 8.20
N TYR A 180 -21.92 -10.99 8.59
CA TYR A 180 -21.05 -11.74 7.68
C TYR A 180 -21.10 -13.24 7.89
N LEU A 181 -21.88 -13.73 8.85
CA LEU A 181 -22.02 -15.17 9.20
C LEU A 181 -20.65 -15.79 9.49
N VAL A 182 -19.82 -15.10 10.29
CA VAL A 182 -18.47 -15.53 10.67
C VAL A 182 -18.45 -15.85 12.16
N ASN A 183 -18.72 -17.10 12.49
CA ASN A 183 -18.76 -17.66 13.86
C ASN A 183 -17.80 -18.84 14.04
N TYR A 184 -16.76 -18.91 13.24
CA TYR A 184 -15.76 -19.99 13.18
C TYR A 184 -14.35 -19.39 13.12
N PRO A 185 -13.29 -20.17 13.46
CA PRO A 185 -11.90 -19.72 13.31
C PRO A 185 -11.55 -19.55 11.83
N PHE A 186 -10.75 -18.51 11.53
CA PHE A 186 -10.36 -18.25 10.14
C PHE A 186 -8.94 -17.70 10.00
N ILE A 187 -8.36 -17.97 8.82
CA ILE A 187 -7.19 -17.30 8.27
C ILE A 187 -7.70 -16.17 7.37
N LEU A 188 -7.09 -14.99 7.48
CA LEU A 188 -7.50 -13.79 6.74
C LEU A 188 -6.50 -13.43 5.65
N TYR A 189 -7.02 -13.11 4.47
CA TYR A 189 -6.35 -12.30 3.46
C TYR A 189 -7.17 -11.02 3.24
N ALA A 190 -6.53 -9.86 3.17
CA ALA A 190 -7.15 -8.59 2.81
C ALA A 190 -6.30 -7.83 1.79
N GLY A 191 -6.92 -7.43 0.69
CA GLY A 191 -6.28 -6.68 -0.38
C GLY A 191 -6.88 -6.93 -1.75
N ALA A 192 -6.57 -6.08 -2.72
CA ALA A 192 -7.01 -6.25 -4.10
C ALA A 192 -6.52 -7.58 -4.68
N ILE A 193 -7.33 -8.22 -5.50
CA ILE A 193 -6.97 -9.49 -6.15
C ILE A 193 -6.25 -9.19 -7.46
N ARG A 194 -4.91 -9.21 -7.41
CA ARG A 194 -4.01 -9.03 -8.55
C ARG A 194 -3.06 -10.22 -8.66
N PRO A 195 -2.51 -10.53 -9.86
CA PRO A 195 -1.61 -11.67 -10.03
C PRO A 195 -0.44 -11.70 -9.05
N HIS A 196 0.20 -10.55 -8.80
CA HIS A 196 1.31 -10.43 -7.86
C HIS A 196 0.93 -10.61 -6.38
N LYS A 197 -0.36 -10.46 -6.02
CA LYS A 197 -0.86 -10.72 -4.67
C LYS A 197 -0.98 -12.20 -4.32
N ASN A 198 -0.83 -13.07 -5.32
CA ASN A 198 -0.61 -14.51 -5.16
C ASN A 198 -1.74 -15.30 -4.46
N VAL A 199 -2.98 -14.83 -4.58
CA VAL A 199 -4.15 -15.43 -3.91
C VAL A 199 -4.38 -16.89 -4.32
N VAL A 200 -3.98 -17.28 -5.53
CA VAL A 200 -4.03 -18.68 -6.00
C VAL A 200 -3.25 -19.60 -5.05
N ARG A 201 -1.99 -19.24 -4.74
CA ARG A 201 -1.15 -20.06 -3.85
C ARG A 201 -1.61 -20.04 -2.39
N ILE A 202 -2.31 -18.97 -1.97
CA ILE A 202 -2.96 -18.95 -0.64
C ILE A 202 -4.02 -20.04 -0.55
N ILE A 203 -4.87 -20.18 -1.59
CA ILE A 203 -5.93 -21.20 -1.63
C ILE A 203 -5.32 -22.60 -1.66
N GLU A 204 -4.28 -22.81 -2.47
CA GLU A 204 -3.57 -24.09 -2.56
C GLU A 204 -2.90 -24.49 -1.23
N ALA A 205 -2.21 -23.53 -0.57
CA ALA A 205 -1.59 -23.73 0.73
C ALA A 205 -2.62 -24.00 1.83
N PHE A 206 -3.75 -23.27 1.81
CA PHE A 206 -4.85 -23.51 2.74
C PHE A 206 -5.46 -24.90 2.57
N SER A 207 -5.64 -25.38 1.34
CA SER A 207 -6.13 -26.72 1.07
C SER A 207 -5.19 -27.79 1.65
N ALA A 208 -3.89 -27.66 1.44
CA ALA A 208 -2.89 -28.55 2.01
C ALA A 208 -2.92 -28.53 3.55
N LEU A 209 -2.96 -27.34 4.14
CA LEU A 209 -3.08 -27.15 5.60
C LEU A 209 -4.35 -27.82 6.15
N LYS A 210 -5.50 -27.55 5.53
CA LYS A 210 -6.80 -28.12 5.97
C LYS A 210 -6.78 -29.63 5.99
N SER A 211 -6.18 -30.24 4.95
CA SER A 211 -6.05 -31.70 4.85
C SER A 211 -5.20 -32.29 5.98
N GLU A 212 -4.15 -31.63 6.43
CA GLU A 212 -3.33 -32.06 7.57
C GLU A 212 -4.07 -31.89 8.89
N LEU A 213 -4.68 -30.72 9.12
CA LEU A 213 -5.42 -30.43 10.35
C LEU A 213 -6.59 -31.38 10.58
N LEU A 214 -7.29 -31.79 9.51
CA LEU A 214 -8.36 -32.77 9.61
C LEU A 214 -7.88 -34.16 10.02
N LYS A 215 -6.70 -34.59 9.58
CA LYS A 215 -6.09 -35.86 10.03
C LYS A 215 -5.74 -35.84 11.53
N GLU A 216 -5.32 -34.68 12.02
CA GLU A 216 -4.96 -34.46 13.42
C GLU A 216 -6.18 -34.06 14.28
N GLN A 217 -7.38 -34.02 13.74
CA GLN A 217 -8.62 -33.57 14.37
C GLN A 217 -8.53 -32.14 14.99
N GLN A 218 -7.72 -31.29 14.37
CA GLN A 218 -7.51 -29.92 14.78
C GLN A 218 -8.27 -28.95 13.86
N PHE A 219 -8.85 -27.90 14.43
CA PHE A 219 -9.55 -26.84 13.69
C PHE A 219 -10.50 -27.34 12.57
N PRO A 220 -11.47 -28.24 12.87
CA PRO A 220 -12.34 -28.82 11.82
C PRO A 220 -13.12 -27.76 11.05
N ASP A 221 -13.50 -26.63 11.70
CA ASP A 221 -14.28 -25.55 11.10
C ASP A 221 -13.43 -24.37 10.61
N LEU A 222 -12.09 -24.55 10.50
CA LEU A 222 -11.21 -23.49 9.98
C LEU A 222 -11.61 -23.08 8.57
N LYS A 223 -11.77 -21.78 8.35
CA LYS A 223 -12.04 -21.19 7.02
C LYS A 223 -10.90 -20.26 6.57
N LEU A 224 -10.85 -20.02 5.26
CA LEU A 224 -10.07 -18.95 4.66
C LEU A 224 -11.04 -17.83 4.24
N ILE A 225 -10.86 -16.63 4.79
CA ILE A 225 -11.61 -15.43 4.40
C ILE A 225 -10.73 -14.56 3.52
N ILE A 226 -11.26 -14.19 2.36
CA ILE A 226 -10.61 -13.30 1.38
C ILE A 226 -11.47 -12.04 1.26
N ILE A 227 -10.90 -10.89 1.67
CA ILE A 227 -11.49 -9.57 1.58
C ILE A 227 -10.80 -8.78 0.48
N GLY A 228 -11.58 -8.15 -0.40
CA GLY A 228 -11.07 -7.35 -1.52
C GLY A 228 -12.06 -7.31 -2.68
N ASP A 229 -11.66 -7.87 -3.82
CA ASP A 229 -12.52 -7.90 -5.01
C ASP A 229 -13.55 -9.04 -4.96
N ASP A 230 -14.61 -8.92 -5.77
CA ASP A 230 -15.61 -9.97 -5.95
C ASP A 230 -15.02 -11.16 -6.76
N LEU A 231 -15.29 -12.38 -6.30
CA LEU A 231 -14.88 -13.62 -6.97
C LEU A 231 -15.41 -13.74 -8.41
N SER A 232 -16.55 -13.12 -8.72
CA SER A 232 -17.15 -13.16 -10.07
C SER A 232 -16.20 -12.60 -11.12
N SER A 233 -15.38 -11.64 -10.77
CA SER A 233 -14.37 -11.01 -11.62
C SER A 233 -13.10 -11.86 -11.81
N HIS A 234 -12.98 -13.00 -11.11
CA HIS A 234 -11.76 -13.80 -11.06
C HIS A 234 -11.98 -15.30 -11.39
N PRO A 235 -12.28 -15.67 -12.65
CA PRO A 235 -12.57 -17.08 -13.03
C PRO A 235 -11.45 -18.07 -12.69
N ARG A 236 -10.19 -17.59 -12.67
CA ARG A 236 -9.03 -18.43 -12.28
C ARG A 236 -9.12 -18.83 -10.80
N LEU A 237 -9.48 -17.93 -9.90
CA LEU A 237 -9.62 -18.24 -8.47
C LEU A 237 -10.76 -19.20 -8.21
N ARG A 238 -11.91 -19.01 -8.90
CA ARG A 238 -13.04 -19.95 -8.81
C ARG A 238 -12.60 -21.37 -9.18
N ARG A 239 -11.87 -21.52 -10.30
CA ARG A 239 -11.32 -22.82 -10.71
C ARG A 239 -10.34 -23.40 -9.68
N THR A 240 -9.49 -22.56 -9.08
CA THR A 240 -8.55 -23.00 -8.04
C THR A 240 -9.30 -23.53 -6.82
N VAL A 241 -10.31 -22.81 -6.32
CA VAL A 241 -11.13 -23.27 -5.17
C VAL A 241 -11.75 -24.63 -5.41
N VAL A 242 -12.35 -24.85 -6.60
CA VAL A 242 -12.96 -26.15 -6.96
C VAL A 242 -11.91 -27.25 -7.09
N ARG A 243 -10.80 -26.98 -7.77
CA ARG A 243 -9.71 -27.98 -7.96
C ARG A 243 -9.02 -28.37 -6.65
N SER A 244 -8.97 -27.44 -5.69
CA SER A 244 -8.40 -27.67 -4.37
C SER A 244 -9.40 -28.27 -3.37
N CYS A 245 -10.64 -28.55 -3.79
CA CYS A 245 -11.70 -29.14 -2.98
C CYS A 245 -12.03 -28.37 -1.68
N VAL A 246 -11.92 -27.02 -1.71
CA VAL A 246 -12.15 -26.15 -0.53
C VAL A 246 -13.30 -25.16 -0.74
N GLN A 247 -14.26 -25.46 -1.61
CA GLN A 247 -15.38 -24.59 -1.93
C GLN A 247 -16.28 -24.25 -0.72
N HIS A 248 -16.33 -25.11 0.30
CA HIS A 248 -17.06 -24.88 1.53
C HIS A 248 -16.24 -24.20 2.62
N ASP A 249 -14.92 -24.08 2.43
CA ASP A 249 -13.97 -23.57 3.42
C ASP A 249 -13.33 -22.23 3.02
N VAL A 250 -13.50 -21.76 1.78
CA VAL A 250 -13.02 -20.47 1.30
C VAL A 250 -14.20 -19.52 1.08
N ARG A 251 -14.14 -18.37 1.69
CA ARG A 251 -15.16 -17.33 1.55
C ARG A 251 -14.58 -16.03 1.02
N PHE A 252 -15.22 -15.49 0.00
CA PHE A 252 -14.92 -14.17 -0.56
C PHE A 252 -16.01 -13.20 -0.08
N LEU A 253 -15.60 -12.15 0.64
CA LEU A 253 -16.54 -11.18 1.20
C LEU A 253 -16.68 -9.91 0.35
N GLY A 254 -15.87 -9.79 -0.75
CA GLY A 254 -15.84 -8.57 -1.53
C GLY A 254 -15.24 -7.41 -0.76
N PHE A 255 -15.67 -6.20 -1.09
CA PHE A 255 -15.25 -4.99 -0.37
C PHE A 255 -15.88 -4.94 1.02
N VAL A 256 -15.04 -4.64 2.00
CA VAL A 256 -15.43 -4.44 3.41
C VAL A 256 -14.93 -3.05 3.85
N PRO A 257 -15.78 -2.22 4.48
CA PRO A 257 -15.37 -0.92 5.01
C PRO A 257 -14.25 -1.06 6.05
N ILE A 258 -13.38 -0.04 6.15
CA ILE A 258 -12.20 -0.08 7.04
C ILE A 258 -12.59 -0.35 8.50
N ASP A 259 -13.67 0.26 8.98
CA ASP A 259 -14.15 0.08 10.36
C ASP A 259 -14.55 -1.36 10.66
N VAL A 260 -14.97 -2.11 9.65
CA VAL A 260 -15.27 -3.55 9.76
C VAL A 260 -14.03 -4.39 9.48
N LEU A 261 -13.17 -3.99 8.55
CA LEU A 261 -11.93 -4.71 8.24
C LEU A 261 -11.02 -4.82 9.47
N ARG A 262 -10.92 -3.75 10.29
CA ARG A 262 -10.16 -3.79 11.55
C ARG A 262 -10.66 -4.89 12.50
N ILE A 263 -11.98 -5.15 12.54
CA ILE A 263 -12.55 -6.22 13.36
C ILE A 263 -12.10 -7.60 12.82
N PHE A 264 -12.08 -7.77 11.50
CA PHE A 264 -11.56 -8.99 10.89
C PHE A 264 -10.09 -9.22 11.23
N TYR A 265 -9.26 -8.17 11.25
CA TYR A 265 -7.87 -8.29 11.71
C TYR A 265 -7.82 -8.76 13.17
N ASP A 266 -8.57 -8.15 14.09
CA ASP A 266 -8.55 -8.49 15.52
C ASP A 266 -8.94 -9.94 15.83
N VAL A 267 -9.89 -10.50 15.08
CA VAL A 267 -10.43 -11.85 15.37
C VAL A 267 -9.81 -12.95 14.53
N ALA A 268 -9.06 -12.62 13.49
CA ALA A 268 -8.36 -13.59 12.66
C ALA A 268 -7.33 -14.41 13.48
N LYS A 269 -7.25 -15.70 13.20
CA LYS A 269 -6.22 -16.56 13.82
C LYS A 269 -4.83 -16.28 13.25
N VAL A 270 -4.76 -16.04 11.94
CA VAL A 270 -3.53 -15.74 11.19
C VAL A 270 -3.91 -14.82 10.02
N PHE A 271 -3.08 -13.85 9.73
CA PHE A 271 -3.13 -13.07 8.51
C PHE A 271 -2.10 -13.58 7.51
N VAL A 272 -2.50 -13.80 6.25
CA VAL A 272 -1.63 -14.35 5.21
C VAL A 272 -1.50 -13.40 4.03
N PHE A 273 -0.26 -13.04 3.67
CA PHE A 273 -0.02 -12.08 2.59
C PHE A 273 1.26 -12.42 1.81
N PRO A 274 1.29 -13.54 1.04
CA PRO A 274 2.48 -14.00 0.33
C PRO A 274 2.59 -13.36 -1.05
N SER A 275 2.55 -12.01 -1.11
CA SER A 275 2.71 -11.28 -2.35
C SER A 275 4.07 -11.53 -2.98
N LEU A 276 4.11 -11.63 -4.31
CA LEU A 276 5.34 -11.77 -5.09
C LEU A 276 6.09 -10.44 -5.19
N TYR A 277 5.37 -9.34 -5.13
CA TYR A 277 5.92 -8.00 -5.25
C TYR A 277 5.05 -6.96 -4.53
N GLU A 278 5.68 -6.11 -3.71
CA GLU A 278 5.08 -4.96 -3.05
C GLU A 278 6.09 -3.80 -3.00
N GLY A 279 5.61 -2.59 -3.18
CA GLY A 279 6.45 -1.42 -2.94
C GLY A 279 6.59 -1.07 -1.45
N PHE A 280 5.60 -1.45 -0.61
CA PHE A 280 5.65 -1.31 0.84
C PHE A 280 5.03 -2.50 1.57
N GLY A 281 3.70 -2.64 1.58
CA GLY A 281 3.01 -3.74 2.26
C GLY A 281 2.26 -3.29 3.51
N LEU A 282 1.29 -2.37 3.37
CA LEU A 282 0.45 -1.91 4.47
C LEU A 282 -0.37 -3.02 5.15
N PRO A 283 -1.03 -3.97 4.42
CA PRO A 283 -1.89 -4.96 5.07
C PRO A 283 -1.20 -5.84 6.13
N PRO A 284 0.04 -6.30 5.97
CA PRO A 284 0.79 -6.95 7.05
C PRO A 284 0.95 -6.07 8.30
N LEU A 285 1.24 -4.77 8.15
CA LEU A 285 1.36 -3.84 9.28
C LEU A 285 0.01 -3.58 9.96
N GLU A 286 -1.06 -3.47 9.18
CA GLU A 286 -2.43 -3.34 9.68
C GLU A 286 -2.79 -4.54 10.57
N ALA A 287 -2.52 -5.76 10.10
CA ALA A 287 -2.72 -6.98 10.87
C ALA A 287 -1.87 -7.01 12.15
N MET A 288 -0.60 -6.57 12.08
CA MET A 288 0.30 -6.48 13.24
C MET A 288 -0.20 -5.48 14.28
N ALA A 289 -0.76 -4.33 13.85
CA ALA A 289 -1.34 -3.32 14.75
C ALA A 289 -2.54 -3.86 15.54
N HIS A 290 -3.19 -4.90 15.03
CA HIS A 290 -4.28 -5.62 15.71
C HIS A 290 -3.80 -6.86 16.48
N GLY A 291 -2.48 -7.12 16.53
CA GLY A 291 -1.90 -8.28 17.22
C GLY A 291 -2.17 -9.61 16.54
N THR A 292 -2.52 -9.60 15.26
CA THR A 292 -2.74 -10.81 14.48
C THR A 292 -1.40 -11.39 14.01
N PRO A 293 -1.12 -12.68 14.23
CA PRO A 293 0.06 -13.34 13.68
C PRO A 293 0.09 -13.25 12.15
N VAL A 294 1.23 -12.85 11.58
CA VAL A 294 1.38 -12.58 10.15
C VAL A 294 2.31 -13.58 9.48
N VAL A 295 1.84 -14.17 8.36
CA VAL A 295 2.67 -14.94 7.42
C VAL A 295 2.76 -14.15 6.13
N THR A 296 3.97 -13.74 5.73
CA THR A 296 4.18 -12.90 4.55
C THR A 296 5.43 -13.33 3.77
N SER A 297 5.69 -12.71 2.62
CA SER A 297 6.79 -13.10 1.75
C SER A 297 8.17 -12.68 2.27
N ASN A 298 9.18 -13.45 1.91
CA ASN A 298 10.59 -13.11 2.07
C ASN A 298 11.15 -12.30 0.90
N THR A 299 10.29 -11.68 0.06
CA THR A 299 10.66 -10.92 -1.14
C THR A 299 10.14 -9.49 -1.09
N SER A 300 10.67 -8.66 -1.99
CA SER A 300 10.31 -7.24 -2.13
C SER A 300 10.51 -6.42 -0.84
N SER A 301 9.62 -5.48 -0.54
CA SER A 301 9.64 -4.68 0.68
C SER A 301 9.12 -5.41 1.92
N LEU A 302 8.51 -6.59 1.77
CA LEU A 302 7.83 -7.26 2.88
C LEU A 302 8.75 -7.68 4.03
N PRO A 303 10.00 -8.17 3.80
CA PRO A 303 10.94 -8.43 4.89
C PRO A 303 11.33 -7.17 5.66
N GLU A 304 11.53 -6.05 4.97
CA GLU A 304 11.86 -4.75 5.55
C GLU A 304 10.73 -4.23 6.43
N VAL A 305 9.49 -4.33 5.93
CA VAL A 305 8.30 -3.84 6.63
C VAL A 305 7.89 -4.75 7.79
N ALA A 306 7.99 -6.05 7.61
CA ALA A 306 7.61 -7.02 8.64
C ALA A 306 8.67 -7.18 9.76
N GLY A 307 9.93 -6.94 9.46
CA GLY A 307 11.03 -7.16 10.42
C GLY A 307 11.03 -8.59 10.94
N ASN A 308 11.13 -8.72 12.27
CA ASN A 308 11.09 -10.00 12.99
C ASN A 308 9.71 -10.33 13.58
N ALA A 309 8.67 -9.60 13.18
CA ALA A 309 7.30 -9.73 13.69
C ALA A 309 6.42 -10.71 12.90
N ALA A 310 6.88 -11.17 11.72
CA ALA A 310 6.16 -12.13 10.89
C ALA A 310 6.98 -13.39 10.59
N LEU A 311 6.29 -14.45 10.20
CA LEU A 311 6.92 -15.58 9.53
C LEU A 311 7.09 -15.25 8.04
N LEU A 312 8.35 -15.20 7.61
CA LEU A 312 8.70 -14.98 6.21
C LEU A 312 8.78 -16.30 5.47
N VAL A 313 8.11 -16.40 4.33
CA VAL A 313 8.03 -17.59 3.49
C VAL A 313 8.36 -17.26 2.03
N ASN A 314 8.86 -18.24 1.29
CA ASN A 314 8.98 -18.10 -0.16
C ASN A 314 7.58 -18.10 -0.79
N PRO A 315 7.13 -17.00 -1.42
CA PRO A 315 5.78 -16.90 -1.97
C PRO A 315 5.54 -17.80 -3.18
N GLU A 316 6.59 -18.35 -3.81
CA GLU A 316 6.46 -19.27 -4.91
C GLU A 316 6.31 -20.73 -4.46
N ASN A 317 6.55 -21.02 -3.17
CA ASN A 317 6.48 -22.35 -2.60
C ASN A 317 5.22 -22.53 -1.74
N VAL A 318 4.23 -23.23 -2.27
CA VAL A 318 2.94 -23.52 -1.60
C VAL A 318 3.14 -24.23 -0.24
N PHE A 319 4.13 -25.15 -0.15
CA PHE A 319 4.39 -25.89 1.09
C PHE A 319 5.06 -25.02 2.17
N GLU A 320 5.87 -24.02 1.79
CA GLU A 320 6.41 -23.07 2.77
C GLU A 320 5.31 -22.16 3.32
N ILE A 321 4.39 -21.70 2.45
CA ILE A 321 3.21 -20.94 2.89
C ILE A 321 2.38 -21.78 3.84
N GLN A 322 2.08 -23.03 3.50
CA GLN A 322 1.31 -23.97 4.32
C GLN A 322 1.99 -24.20 5.68
N ARG A 323 3.30 -24.47 5.75
CA ARG A 323 4.04 -24.66 7.01
C ARG A 323 4.06 -23.38 7.86
N GLY A 324 4.22 -22.20 7.22
CA GLY A 324 4.15 -20.92 7.89
C GLY A 324 2.78 -20.72 8.57
N LEU A 325 1.70 -21.02 7.85
CA LEU A 325 0.34 -20.96 8.39
C LEU A 325 0.14 -21.95 9.54
N GLN A 326 0.60 -23.20 9.40
CA GLN A 326 0.50 -24.23 10.42
C GLN A 326 1.21 -23.80 11.71
N ARG A 327 2.45 -23.34 11.63
CA ARG A 327 3.22 -22.85 12.77
C ARG A 327 2.54 -21.66 13.43
N ALA A 328 2.11 -20.65 12.66
CA ALA A 328 1.42 -19.48 13.18
C ALA A 328 0.07 -19.84 13.82
N LEU A 329 -0.57 -20.94 13.41
CA LEU A 329 -1.85 -21.39 13.95
C LEU A 329 -1.70 -22.25 15.21
N LEU A 330 -0.73 -23.16 15.23
CA LEU A 330 -0.63 -24.24 16.24
C LEU A 330 0.36 -23.97 17.37
N ASP A 331 1.30 -23.03 17.21
CA ASP A 331 2.32 -22.74 18.23
C ASP A 331 1.89 -21.53 19.09
N PRO A 332 1.38 -21.73 20.33
CA PRO A 332 0.92 -20.64 21.19
C PRO A 332 2.05 -19.69 21.62
N ALA A 333 3.26 -20.22 21.84
CA ALA A 333 4.41 -19.40 22.25
C ALA A 333 4.86 -18.49 21.11
N LEU A 334 4.96 -19.02 19.90
CA LEU A 334 5.26 -18.26 18.70
C LEU A 334 4.18 -17.18 18.44
N ARG A 335 2.90 -17.51 18.58
CA ARG A 335 1.80 -16.57 18.42
C ARG A 335 1.89 -15.39 19.40
N ALA A 336 2.15 -15.67 20.69
CA ALA A 336 2.32 -14.63 21.69
C ALA A 336 3.51 -13.71 21.34
N GLN A 337 4.62 -14.29 20.89
CA GLN A 337 5.81 -13.54 20.46
C GLN A 337 5.53 -12.69 19.20
N MET A 338 4.85 -13.26 18.19
CA MET A 338 4.48 -12.53 16.98
C MET A 338 3.53 -11.37 17.28
N LYS A 339 2.57 -11.56 18.20
CA LYS A 339 1.65 -10.51 18.64
C LYS A 339 2.41 -9.34 19.27
N GLN A 340 3.28 -9.60 20.22
CA GLN A 340 4.06 -8.57 20.92
C GLN A 340 4.96 -7.81 19.94
N ARG A 341 5.75 -8.53 19.13
CA ARG A 341 6.62 -7.92 18.11
C ARG A 341 5.82 -7.18 17.04
N GLY A 342 4.62 -7.66 16.71
CA GLY A 342 3.72 -7.01 15.75
C GLY A 342 3.33 -5.61 16.20
N TYR A 343 2.94 -5.43 17.45
CA TYR A 343 2.63 -4.11 18.00
C TYR A 343 3.85 -3.18 17.95
N GLU A 344 5.02 -3.67 18.39
CA GLU A 344 6.26 -2.90 18.34
C GLU A 344 6.64 -2.49 16.91
N GLN A 345 6.51 -3.42 15.97
CA GLN A 345 6.83 -3.17 14.55
C GLN A 345 5.87 -2.15 13.93
N ALA A 346 4.57 -2.26 14.19
CA ALA A 346 3.58 -1.32 13.66
C ALA A 346 3.81 0.12 14.15
N GLN A 347 4.27 0.29 15.40
CA GLN A 347 4.58 1.60 15.98
C GLN A 347 5.82 2.28 15.39
N ARG A 348 6.70 1.54 14.72
CA ARG A 348 7.91 2.11 14.07
C ARG A 348 7.57 2.98 12.85
N PHE A 349 6.39 2.80 12.29
CA PHE A 349 5.93 3.53 11.11
C PHE A 349 4.88 4.56 11.50
N SER A 350 5.21 5.84 11.34
CA SER A 350 4.37 6.95 11.77
C SER A 350 4.21 7.98 10.66
N TRP A 351 2.97 8.35 10.35
CA TRP A 351 2.70 9.44 9.41
C TRP A 351 3.30 10.77 9.87
N THR A 352 3.35 11.01 11.18
CA THR A 352 3.99 12.21 11.71
C THR A 352 5.47 12.26 11.33
N ALA A 353 6.22 11.17 11.55
CA ALA A 353 7.63 11.10 11.18
C ALA A 353 7.83 11.19 9.65
N SER A 354 7.02 10.46 8.88
CA SER A 354 7.11 10.46 7.41
C SER A 354 6.82 11.84 6.84
N VAL A 355 5.78 12.51 7.31
CA VAL A 355 5.39 13.84 6.79
C VAL A 355 6.32 14.93 7.28
N SER A 356 6.88 14.83 8.49
CA SER A 356 7.95 15.74 8.93
C SER A 356 9.14 15.68 7.98
N ARG A 357 9.55 14.46 7.57
CA ARG A 357 10.64 14.31 6.58
C ARG A 357 10.26 14.86 5.21
N ILE A 358 9.01 14.64 4.75
CA ILE A 358 8.49 15.23 3.50
C ILE A 358 8.56 16.77 3.56
N LEU A 359 8.18 17.36 4.69
CA LEU A 359 8.22 18.81 4.90
C LEU A 359 9.66 19.36 4.84
N GLU A 360 10.61 18.65 5.44
CA GLU A 360 12.03 18.98 5.32
C GLU A 360 12.49 18.96 3.85
N ILE A 361 12.14 17.91 3.10
CA ILE A 361 12.43 17.80 1.66
C ILE A 361 11.84 19.00 0.88
N TYR A 362 10.62 19.43 1.20
CA TYR A 362 10.04 20.62 0.55
C TYR A 362 10.86 21.87 0.84
N ARG A 363 11.27 22.08 2.09
CA ARG A 363 12.08 23.23 2.50
C ARG A 363 13.46 23.23 1.85
N GLU A 364 14.11 22.05 1.76
CA GLU A 364 15.39 21.90 1.05
C GLU A 364 15.24 22.30 -0.43
N VAL A 365 14.24 21.75 -1.12
CA VAL A 365 14.00 21.99 -2.54
C VAL A 365 13.61 23.44 -2.82
N ALA A 366 12.82 24.06 -1.97
CA ALA A 366 12.45 25.47 -2.06
C ALA A 366 13.66 26.40 -1.80
N GLY A 367 14.50 26.10 -0.78
CA GLY A 367 15.72 26.84 -0.47
C GLY A 367 16.77 26.80 -1.58
N ASP A 368 16.95 25.64 -2.20
CA ASP A 368 17.83 25.47 -3.39
C ASP A 368 17.39 26.35 -4.58
N ARG A 369 16.11 26.63 -4.71
CA ARG A 369 15.57 27.53 -5.75
C ARG A 369 15.96 28.99 -5.49
N VAL A 370 15.81 29.45 -4.25
CA VAL A 370 16.14 30.83 -3.85
C VAL A 370 17.64 31.12 -4.07
N SER A 371 18.49 30.19 -3.67
CA SER A 371 19.95 30.34 -3.83
C SER A 371 20.40 30.34 -5.30
N ARG A 372 19.74 29.57 -6.17
CA ARG A 372 20.05 29.56 -7.63
C ARG A 372 19.49 30.77 -8.35
N GLY A 373 18.34 31.34 -7.92
CA GLY A 373 17.81 32.57 -8.46
C GLY A 373 18.72 33.77 -8.14
N ALA A 374 19.21 33.86 -6.90
CA ALA A 374 20.13 34.90 -6.47
C ALA A 374 21.56 34.86 -7.10
N ALA A 375 21.92 33.72 -7.71
CA ALA A 375 23.20 33.57 -8.42
C ALA A 375 23.09 33.81 -9.94
N ALA A 376 21.86 34.03 -10.46
CA ALA A 376 21.59 34.25 -11.88
C ALA A 376 21.24 35.72 -12.20
N ASP A 377 21.04 36.55 -11.18
CA ASP A 377 20.95 38.04 -11.26
C ASP A 377 22.30 38.65 -10.89
#